data_f676b49be889f1526777d7dbfcceb945
#
_entry.id   f676b49be889f1526777d7dbfcceb945
#
_cell.length_a   1.000
_cell.length_b   1.000
_cell.length_c   1.000
_cell.angle_alpha   90.00
_cell.angle_beta   90.00
_cell.angle_gamma   90.00
#
_symmetry.space_group_name_H-M   'P 1'
#
loop_
_entity.id
_entity.type
_entity.pdbx_description
1 polymer ?
#
loop_
_entity_poly.entity_id
_entity_poly.type
_entity_poly.pdbx_seq_one_letter_code
_entity_poly.pdbx_strand_id
1 'polypeptide(L)'
;LSGEQEYDGGQIASDKKVSIGFLKQDIDFVKGRTVLEESYEAFKEIKKLENQLETINQKLIERTDYESEGYHQLMVDLNEVQHQFEIHGGYSYQGETERVLQGLGFQRADFDMPTDTFSGGWRMRIELAKLLLQNNDILLLDEPTNHLDIESILWLEEFLKNYTGAIVIVSPVSYTHLTLPTSYAV
;
A
#
# COMPACT_ATOMS: atom_id res chain seq x y z
N LEU A 1 4.32 -13.66 14.43
CA LEU A 1 4.04 -12.21 14.42
C LEU A 1 2.83 -11.89 13.51
N SER A 2 2.64 -12.60 12.40
CA SER A 2 1.47 -12.45 11.51
C SER A 2 0.14 -12.93 12.11
N GLY A 3 0.19 -13.69 13.20
CA GLY A 3 -1.00 -14.29 13.83
C GLY A 3 -1.49 -15.58 13.16
N GLU A 4 -0.81 -16.07 12.14
CA GLU A 4 -1.20 -17.29 11.39
C GLU A 4 -0.71 -18.58 12.04
N GLN A 5 0.24 -18.51 12.97
CA GLN A 5 0.75 -19.67 13.72
C GLN A 5 0.73 -19.40 15.21
N GLU A 6 0.37 -20.43 15.99
CA GLU A 6 0.54 -20.42 17.44
C GLU A 6 2.03 -20.52 17.79
N TYR A 7 2.49 -19.73 18.75
CA TYR A 7 3.87 -19.74 19.23
C TYR A 7 4.01 -20.71 20.43
N ASP A 8 5.15 -21.40 20.50
CA ASP A 8 5.40 -22.45 21.50
C ASP A 8 5.55 -21.92 22.93
N GLY A 9 5.61 -20.60 23.12
CA GLY A 9 5.69 -19.96 24.42
C GLY A 9 6.13 -18.51 24.34
N GLY A 10 5.80 -17.73 25.36
CA GLY A 10 6.09 -16.30 25.44
C GLY A 10 4.84 -15.45 25.36
N GLN A 11 5.02 -14.14 25.34
CA GLN A 11 3.93 -13.18 25.21
C GLN A 11 4.32 -12.12 24.16
N ILE A 12 3.49 -11.96 23.13
CA ILE A 12 3.63 -10.89 22.15
C ILE A 12 2.72 -9.75 22.60
N ALA A 13 3.29 -8.61 22.97
CA ALA A 13 2.57 -7.40 23.30
C ALA A 13 2.84 -6.35 22.22
N SER A 14 1.79 -5.86 21.57
CA SER A 14 1.88 -4.71 20.65
C SER A 14 0.88 -3.65 21.07
N ASP A 15 1.21 -2.39 20.85
CA ASP A 15 0.23 -1.31 20.98
C ASP A 15 -0.86 -1.51 19.89
N LYS A 16 -2.12 -1.30 20.26
CA LYS A 16 -3.27 -1.46 19.34
C LYS A 16 -3.25 -0.52 18.12
N LYS A 17 -2.37 0.48 18.14
CA LYS A 17 -2.23 1.48 17.07
C LYS A 17 -1.14 1.12 16.05
N VAL A 18 -0.31 0.11 16.33
CA VAL A 18 0.79 -0.28 15.43
C VAL A 18 0.26 -1.08 14.26
N SER A 19 0.50 -0.59 13.05
CA SER A 19 0.18 -1.28 11.79
C SER A 19 1.29 -2.25 11.44
N ILE A 20 0.93 -3.51 11.15
CA ILE A 20 1.87 -4.55 10.75
C ILE A 20 1.51 -5.02 9.35
N GLY A 21 2.43 -4.89 8.42
CA GLY A 21 2.32 -5.41 7.08
C GLY A 21 3.08 -6.73 6.95
N PHE A 22 2.46 -7.71 6.31
CA PHE A 22 3.04 -9.03 6.05
C PHE A 22 2.81 -9.45 4.59
N LEU A 23 3.88 -9.94 3.93
CA LEU A 23 3.79 -10.44 2.56
C LEU A 23 3.12 -11.82 2.56
N LYS A 24 1.89 -11.88 2.06
CA LYS A 24 1.14 -13.13 1.91
C LYS A 24 1.68 -13.94 0.73
N GLN A 25 1.85 -15.25 0.93
CA GLN A 25 2.26 -16.16 -0.16
C GLN A 25 1.07 -16.67 -0.98
N ASP A 26 -0.12 -16.73 -0.38
CA ASP A 26 -1.36 -17.08 -1.08
C ASP A 26 -1.97 -15.82 -1.69
N ILE A 27 -1.96 -15.77 -3.02
CA ILE A 27 -2.44 -14.63 -3.79
C ILE A 27 -3.81 -14.96 -4.39
N ASP A 28 -4.84 -14.31 -3.88
CA ASP A 28 -6.21 -14.41 -4.42
C ASP A 28 -6.69 -13.02 -4.85
N PHE A 29 -6.40 -12.68 -6.10
CA PHE A 29 -6.85 -11.41 -6.69
C PHE A 29 -8.26 -11.54 -7.25
N VAL A 30 -8.99 -10.45 -7.21
CA VAL A 30 -10.30 -10.37 -7.87
C VAL A 30 -10.08 -10.44 -9.39
N LYS A 31 -10.75 -11.41 -10.03
CA LYS A 31 -10.63 -11.62 -11.48
C LYS A 31 -11.00 -10.37 -12.27
N GLY A 32 -10.21 -10.08 -13.29
CA GLY A 32 -10.43 -8.98 -14.22
C GLY A 32 -9.92 -7.63 -13.75
N ARG A 33 -9.42 -7.49 -12.52
CA ARG A 33 -8.74 -6.27 -12.07
C ARG A 33 -7.42 -6.10 -12.77
N THR A 34 -7.12 -4.86 -13.16
CA THR A 34 -5.81 -4.49 -13.70
C THR A 34 -4.74 -4.42 -12.60
N VAL A 35 -3.47 -4.37 -13.02
CA VAL A 35 -2.33 -4.21 -12.09
C VAL A 35 -2.48 -2.95 -11.23
N LEU A 36 -2.89 -1.81 -11.84
CA LEU A 36 -3.13 -0.56 -11.11
C LEU A 36 -4.30 -0.67 -10.14
N GLU A 37 -5.45 -1.17 -10.60
CA GLU A 37 -6.63 -1.32 -9.74
C GLU A 37 -6.36 -2.19 -8.52
N GLU A 38 -5.64 -3.30 -8.71
CA GLU A 38 -5.25 -4.17 -7.61
C GLU A 38 -4.26 -3.49 -6.66
N SER A 39 -3.29 -2.74 -7.21
CA SER A 39 -2.32 -2.01 -6.39
C SER A 39 -2.95 -0.88 -5.57
N TYR A 40 -3.99 -0.22 -6.11
CA TYR A 40 -4.74 0.82 -5.39
C TYR A 40 -5.52 0.28 -4.18
N GLU A 41 -5.70 -1.03 -4.04
CA GLU A 41 -6.27 -1.62 -2.82
C GLU A 41 -5.40 -1.38 -1.56
N ALA A 42 -4.14 -0.97 -1.74
CA ALA A 42 -3.29 -0.51 -0.64
C ALA A 42 -3.86 0.75 0.05
N PHE A 43 -4.63 1.57 -0.67
CA PHE A 43 -5.09 2.90 -0.26
C PHE A 43 -6.58 2.95 0.08
N LYS A 44 -7.05 2.03 0.91
CA LYS A 44 -8.48 1.90 1.25
C LYS A 44 -9.10 3.20 1.80
N GLU A 45 -8.39 3.92 2.66
CA GLU A 45 -8.90 5.18 3.23
C GLU A 45 -8.97 6.29 2.17
N ILE A 46 -7.97 6.39 1.28
CA ILE A 46 -8.00 7.36 0.17
C ILE A 46 -9.18 7.07 -0.76
N LYS A 47 -9.39 5.81 -1.14
CA LYS A 47 -10.54 5.41 -1.97
C LYS A 47 -11.88 5.72 -1.33
N LYS A 48 -11.99 5.53 -0.02
CA LYS A 48 -13.18 5.89 0.73
C LYS A 48 -13.43 7.40 0.70
N LEU A 49 -12.39 8.20 0.87
CA LEU A 49 -12.46 9.66 0.80
C LEU A 49 -12.81 10.13 -0.63
N GLU A 50 -12.24 9.52 -1.69
CA GLU A 50 -12.63 9.78 -3.09
C GLU A 50 -14.13 9.58 -3.31
N ASN A 51 -14.67 8.43 -2.88
CA ASN A 51 -16.10 8.14 -3.00
C ASN A 51 -16.97 9.12 -2.21
N GLN A 52 -16.50 9.58 -1.05
CA GLN A 52 -17.20 10.60 -0.26
C GLN A 52 -17.21 11.95 -1.00
N LEU A 53 -16.06 12.38 -1.55
CA LEU A 53 -15.96 13.61 -2.35
C LEU A 53 -16.89 13.56 -3.56
N GLU A 54 -16.91 12.45 -4.29
CA GLU A 54 -17.79 12.27 -5.43
C GLU A 54 -19.27 12.35 -5.02
N THR A 55 -19.63 11.67 -3.92
CA THR A 55 -21.00 11.68 -3.39
C THR A 55 -21.44 13.10 -2.98
N ILE A 56 -20.56 13.85 -2.29
CA ILE A 56 -20.87 15.23 -1.87
C ILE A 56 -21.00 16.14 -3.08
N ASN A 57 -20.07 16.05 -4.04
CA ASN A 57 -20.13 16.82 -5.29
C ASN A 57 -21.40 16.55 -6.08
N GLN A 58 -21.82 15.28 -6.20
CA GLN A 58 -23.07 14.92 -6.86
C GLN A 58 -24.27 15.59 -6.18
N LYS A 59 -24.35 15.53 -4.85
CA LYS A 59 -25.41 16.17 -4.07
C LYS A 59 -25.43 17.69 -4.25
N LEU A 60 -24.26 18.32 -4.34
CA LEU A 60 -24.15 19.77 -4.57
C LEU A 60 -24.63 20.17 -5.97
N ILE A 61 -24.32 19.37 -7.00
CA ILE A 61 -24.76 19.61 -8.39
C ILE A 61 -26.29 19.53 -8.52
N GLU A 62 -26.95 18.60 -7.79
CA GLU A 62 -28.40 18.38 -7.86
C GLU A 62 -29.19 19.44 -7.10
N ARG A 63 -28.57 20.28 -6.26
CA ARG A 63 -29.24 21.26 -5.42
C ARG A 63 -29.23 22.65 -6.07
N THR A 64 -30.34 23.36 -5.88
CA THR A 64 -30.53 24.75 -6.32
C THR A 64 -30.80 25.71 -5.17
N ASP A 65 -30.88 25.19 -3.95
CA ASP A 65 -31.18 25.91 -2.71
C ASP A 65 -29.91 26.38 -1.98
N TYR A 66 -29.10 27.19 -2.66
CA TYR A 66 -27.75 27.61 -2.23
C TYR A 66 -27.67 28.34 -0.89
N GLU A 67 -28.78 28.93 -0.42
CA GLU A 67 -28.85 29.64 0.85
C GLU A 67 -29.36 28.73 2.00
N SER A 68 -29.67 27.48 1.72
CA SER A 68 -30.16 26.55 2.74
C SER A 68 -29.05 26.10 3.69
N GLU A 69 -29.41 25.85 4.96
CA GLU A 69 -28.49 25.27 5.94
C GLU A 69 -27.94 23.92 5.46
N GLY A 70 -28.74 23.12 4.76
CA GLY A 70 -28.32 21.86 4.19
C GLY A 70 -27.27 21.98 3.07
N TYR A 71 -27.32 23.06 2.26
CA TYR A 71 -26.29 23.34 1.28
C TYR A 71 -24.98 23.79 1.96
N HIS A 72 -25.09 24.69 2.94
CA HIS A 72 -23.95 25.12 3.72
C HIS A 72 -23.25 23.97 4.45
N GLN A 73 -24.02 23.03 5.02
CA GLN A 73 -23.44 21.84 5.66
C GLN A 73 -22.66 20.96 4.66
N LEU A 74 -23.21 20.73 3.45
CA LEU A 74 -22.48 20.00 2.42
C LEU A 74 -21.16 20.65 2.00
N MET A 75 -21.10 22.00 1.99
CA MET A 75 -19.86 22.73 1.72
C MET A 75 -18.83 22.56 2.84
N VAL A 76 -19.29 22.53 4.10
CA VAL A 76 -18.41 22.23 5.25
C VAL A 76 -17.89 20.81 5.16
N ASP A 77 -18.76 19.83 4.89
CA ASP A 77 -18.40 18.42 4.75
C ASP A 77 -17.42 18.22 3.59
N LEU A 78 -17.61 18.92 2.47
CA LEU A 78 -16.69 18.88 1.33
C LEU A 78 -15.29 19.32 1.71
N ASN A 79 -15.17 20.45 2.40
CA ASN A 79 -13.87 20.98 2.84
C ASN A 79 -13.18 20.03 3.82
N GLU A 80 -13.92 19.45 4.75
CA GLU A 80 -13.38 18.48 5.73
C GLU A 80 -12.85 17.24 5.02
N VAL A 81 -13.66 16.62 4.15
CA VAL A 81 -13.25 15.42 3.42
C VAL A 81 -12.09 15.70 2.47
N GLN A 82 -12.07 16.88 1.82
CA GLN A 82 -10.97 17.30 0.95
C GLN A 82 -9.67 17.47 1.74
N HIS A 83 -9.73 18.05 2.93
CA HIS A 83 -8.57 18.19 3.80
C HIS A 83 -8.05 16.81 4.27
N GLN A 84 -8.92 15.89 4.64
CA GLN A 84 -8.53 14.52 4.98
C GLN A 84 -7.90 13.79 3.78
N PHE A 85 -8.45 13.96 2.58
CA PHE A 85 -7.90 13.40 1.36
C PHE A 85 -6.47 13.90 1.07
N GLU A 86 -6.23 15.19 1.25
CA GLU A 86 -4.90 15.79 1.11
C GLU A 86 -3.90 15.25 2.14
N ILE A 87 -4.28 15.22 3.43
CA ILE A 87 -3.42 14.69 4.52
C ILE A 87 -3.01 13.24 4.27
N HIS A 88 -3.91 12.41 3.73
CA HIS A 88 -3.64 11.01 3.43
C HIS A 88 -2.88 10.80 2.10
N GLY A 89 -2.47 11.88 1.42
CA GLY A 89 -1.71 11.80 0.18
C GLY A 89 -2.56 11.49 -1.06
N GLY A 90 -3.86 11.83 -1.03
CA GLY A 90 -4.81 11.54 -2.12
C GLY A 90 -4.41 12.11 -3.47
N TYR A 91 -3.57 13.14 -3.52
CA TYR A 91 -3.08 13.69 -4.79
C TYR A 91 -1.79 13.01 -5.31
N SER A 92 -1.12 12.21 -4.51
CA SER A 92 0.19 11.61 -4.84
C SER A 92 0.16 10.08 -4.97
N TYR A 93 -0.87 9.41 -4.43
CA TYR A 93 -0.89 7.95 -4.35
C TYR A 93 -0.78 7.24 -5.71
N GLN A 94 -1.33 7.84 -6.78
CA GLN A 94 -1.25 7.28 -8.13
C GLN A 94 0.20 7.27 -8.63
N GLY A 95 0.90 8.41 -8.50
CA GLY A 95 2.31 8.51 -8.88
C GLY A 95 3.22 7.61 -8.04
N GLU A 96 2.93 7.49 -6.73
CA GLU A 96 3.64 6.56 -5.84
C GLU A 96 3.44 5.11 -6.30
N THR A 97 2.21 4.73 -6.66
CA THR A 97 1.91 3.38 -7.16
C THR A 97 2.69 3.08 -8.43
N GLU A 98 2.66 3.98 -9.40
CA GLU A 98 3.41 3.83 -10.65
C GLU A 98 4.92 3.67 -10.37
N ARG A 99 5.46 4.50 -9.48
CA ARG A 99 6.88 4.46 -9.09
C ARG A 99 7.27 3.11 -8.46
N VAL A 100 6.44 2.59 -7.55
CA VAL A 100 6.69 1.31 -6.88
C VAL A 100 6.58 0.15 -7.87
N LEU A 101 5.56 0.14 -8.72
CA LEU A 101 5.39 -0.89 -9.75
C LEU A 101 6.57 -0.91 -10.73
N GLN A 102 7.02 0.26 -11.22
CA GLN A 102 8.19 0.36 -12.10
C GLN A 102 9.46 -0.16 -11.42
N GLY A 103 9.66 0.19 -10.15
CA GLY A 103 10.78 -0.31 -9.35
C GLY A 103 10.77 -1.83 -9.19
N LEU A 104 9.59 -2.46 -9.19
CA LEU A 104 9.43 -3.91 -9.15
C LEU A 104 9.41 -4.55 -10.55
N GLY A 105 9.78 -3.79 -11.61
CA GLY A 105 10.01 -4.29 -12.96
C GLY A 105 8.82 -4.21 -13.91
N PHE A 106 7.65 -3.69 -13.48
CA PHE A 106 6.52 -3.49 -14.39
C PHE A 106 6.78 -2.35 -15.37
N GLN A 107 6.40 -2.56 -16.61
CA GLN A 107 6.37 -1.50 -17.63
C GLN A 107 5.04 -0.76 -17.59
N ARG A 108 5.01 0.48 -18.07
CA ARG A 108 3.77 1.26 -18.12
C ARG A 108 2.65 0.58 -18.93
N ALA A 109 3.03 -0.20 -19.93
CA ALA A 109 2.08 -1.01 -20.72
C ALA A 109 1.40 -2.13 -19.93
N ASP A 110 2.00 -2.56 -18.82
CA ASP A 110 1.46 -3.64 -17.99
C ASP A 110 0.36 -3.15 -17.02
N PHE A 111 0.32 -1.84 -16.77
CA PHE A 111 -0.52 -1.26 -15.71
C PHE A 111 -2.02 -1.51 -15.91
N ASP A 112 -2.47 -1.44 -17.15
CA ASP A 112 -3.87 -1.65 -17.53
C ASP A 112 -4.17 -3.11 -17.89
N MET A 113 -3.16 -4.00 -17.79
CA MET A 113 -3.36 -5.42 -18.04
C MET A 113 -4.02 -6.13 -16.86
N PRO A 114 -4.95 -7.07 -17.10
CA PRO A 114 -5.56 -7.85 -16.04
C PRO A 114 -4.53 -8.69 -15.27
N THR A 115 -4.62 -8.72 -13.95
CA THR A 115 -3.72 -9.49 -13.08
C THR A 115 -3.71 -10.99 -13.37
N ASP A 116 -4.80 -11.50 -13.92
CA ASP A 116 -4.94 -12.92 -14.31
C ASP A 116 -4.00 -13.34 -15.44
N THR A 117 -3.50 -12.40 -16.24
CA THR A 117 -2.58 -12.64 -17.36
C THR A 117 -1.14 -12.83 -16.90
N PHE A 118 -0.82 -12.53 -15.65
CA PHE A 118 0.52 -12.61 -15.10
C PHE A 118 0.80 -13.93 -14.40
N SER A 119 2.06 -14.36 -14.45
CA SER A 119 2.53 -15.53 -13.70
C SER A 119 2.49 -15.30 -12.19
N GLY A 120 2.58 -16.38 -11.41
CA GLY A 120 2.59 -16.30 -9.94
C GLY A 120 3.68 -15.37 -9.40
N GLY A 121 4.86 -15.36 -9.99
CA GLY A 121 5.95 -14.48 -9.59
C GLY A 121 5.63 -12.99 -9.82
N TRP A 122 5.00 -12.66 -10.93
CA TRP A 122 4.54 -11.28 -11.20
C TRP A 122 3.39 -10.85 -10.28
N ARG A 123 2.47 -11.77 -9.99
CA ARG A 123 1.40 -11.52 -9.03
C ARG A 123 1.96 -11.29 -7.62
N MET A 124 3.03 -12.01 -7.23
CA MET A 124 3.74 -11.77 -5.97
C MET A 124 4.37 -10.37 -5.92
N ARG A 125 4.89 -9.84 -7.06
CA ARG A 125 5.39 -8.46 -7.13
C ARG A 125 4.27 -7.42 -6.92
N ILE A 126 3.03 -7.70 -7.38
CA ILE A 126 1.88 -6.83 -7.11
C ILE A 126 1.55 -6.83 -5.61
N GLU A 127 1.53 -7.99 -4.95
CA GLU A 127 1.31 -8.06 -3.49
C GLU A 127 2.42 -7.33 -2.72
N LEU A 128 3.67 -7.48 -3.15
CA LEU A 128 4.78 -6.72 -2.57
C LEU A 128 4.59 -5.22 -2.78
N ALA A 129 4.17 -4.77 -3.96
CA ALA A 129 3.86 -3.36 -4.21
C ALA A 129 2.80 -2.83 -3.26
N LYS A 130 1.67 -3.55 -3.11
CA LYS A 130 0.59 -3.19 -2.18
C LYS A 130 1.09 -3.06 -0.75
N LEU A 131 1.93 -4.00 -0.33
CA LEU A 131 2.50 -4.01 1.01
C LEU A 131 3.41 -2.80 1.27
N LEU A 132 4.28 -2.46 0.31
CA LEU A 132 5.18 -1.30 0.40
C LEU A 132 4.41 0.03 0.41
N LEU A 133 3.33 0.13 -0.37
CA LEU A 133 2.47 1.31 -0.48
C LEU A 133 1.63 1.58 0.77
N GLN A 134 1.34 0.57 1.58
CA GLN A 134 0.59 0.74 2.84
C GLN A 134 1.35 1.52 3.91
N ASN A 135 2.67 1.65 3.78
CA ASN A 135 3.54 2.36 4.70
C ASN A 135 3.30 2.01 6.19
N ASN A 136 3.33 0.70 6.49
CA ASN A 136 3.07 0.17 7.82
C ASN A 136 4.18 0.53 8.81
N ASP A 137 3.86 0.60 10.11
CA ASP A 137 4.85 0.83 11.18
C ASP A 137 5.86 -0.32 11.29
N ILE A 138 5.42 -1.55 11.00
CA ILE A 138 6.27 -2.75 10.95
C ILE A 138 6.01 -3.49 9.65
N LEU A 139 7.09 -3.80 8.93
CA LEU A 139 7.07 -4.56 7.70
C LEU A 139 7.74 -5.91 7.89
N LEU A 140 6.99 -6.99 7.67
CA LEU A 140 7.48 -8.36 7.75
C LEU A 140 7.61 -8.93 6.34
N LEU A 141 8.85 -9.22 5.92
CA LEU A 141 9.16 -9.74 4.59
C LEU A 141 9.79 -11.12 4.72
N ASP A 142 9.13 -12.12 4.16
CA ASP A 142 9.65 -13.48 4.07
C ASP A 142 10.07 -13.76 2.62
N GLU A 143 11.38 -13.94 2.42
CA GLU A 143 12.01 -14.18 1.11
C GLU A 143 11.55 -13.23 -0.02
N PRO A 144 11.54 -11.89 0.19
CA PRO A 144 10.89 -10.95 -0.73
C PRO A 144 11.57 -10.87 -2.11
N THR A 145 12.78 -11.43 -2.24
CA THR A 145 13.57 -11.38 -3.47
C THR A 145 13.39 -12.59 -4.37
N ASN A 146 12.68 -13.64 -3.94
CA ASN A 146 12.58 -14.90 -4.68
C ASN A 146 12.03 -14.80 -6.11
N HIS A 147 11.28 -13.76 -6.42
CA HIS A 147 10.68 -13.57 -7.75
C HIS A 147 11.11 -12.26 -8.42
N LEU A 148 12.17 -11.63 -7.90
CA LEU A 148 12.68 -10.38 -8.43
C LEU A 148 13.92 -10.61 -9.30
N ASP A 149 14.07 -9.81 -10.35
CA ASP A 149 15.33 -9.67 -11.08
C ASP A 149 16.29 -8.76 -10.33
N ILE A 150 17.55 -8.72 -10.78
CA ILE A 150 18.61 -7.96 -10.09
C ILE A 150 18.27 -6.47 -9.96
N GLU A 151 17.68 -5.86 -11.00
CA GLU A 151 17.33 -4.44 -10.99
C GLU A 151 16.24 -4.15 -9.95
N SER A 152 15.20 -5.00 -9.90
CA SER A 152 14.14 -4.90 -8.89
C SER A 152 14.66 -5.15 -7.47
N ILE A 153 15.64 -6.04 -7.28
CA ILE A 153 16.28 -6.27 -5.97
C ILE A 153 17.02 -5.00 -5.53
N LEU A 154 17.84 -4.40 -6.38
CA LEU A 154 18.58 -3.18 -6.06
C LEU A 154 17.63 -2.02 -5.74
N TRP A 155 16.55 -1.89 -6.50
CA TRP A 155 15.53 -0.89 -6.24
C TRP A 155 14.83 -1.13 -4.88
N LEU A 156 14.47 -2.38 -4.57
CA LEU A 156 13.84 -2.74 -3.30
C LEU A 156 14.77 -2.43 -2.12
N GLU A 157 16.06 -2.78 -2.24
CA GLU A 157 17.06 -2.45 -1.22
C GLU A 157 17.13 -0.94 -0.93
N GLU A 158 17.14 -0.12 -1.99
CA GLU A 158 17.15 1.33 -1.84
C GLU A 158 15.85 1.87 -1.23
N PHE A 159 14.71 1.31 -1.62
CA PHE A 159 13.41 1.63 -1.03
C PHE A 159 13.40 1.33 0.47
N LEU A 160 13.85 0.13 0.86
CA LEU A 160 13.87 -0.31 2.26
C LEU A 160 14.85 0.49 3.14
N LYS A 161 15.96 0.97 2.59
CA LYS A 161 16.87 1.88 3.31
C LYS A 161 16.22 3.20 3.72
N ASN A 162 15.27 3.66 2.91
CA ASN A 162 14.53 4.91 3.14
C ASN A 162 13.17 4.69 3.83
N TYR A 163 12.85 3.45 4.20
CA TYR A 163 11.60 3.11 4.87
C TYR A 163 11.58 3.65 6.30
N THR A 164 10.50 4.29 6.70
CA THR A 164 10.40 4.97 8.01
C THR A 164 10.01 4.03 9.15
N GLY A 165 9.37 2.90 8.84
CA GLY A 165 8.96 1.88 9.82
C GLY A 165 10.07 0.88 10.15
N ALA A 166 9.79 -0.01 11.08
CA ALA A 166 10.65 -1.15 11.39
C ALA A 166 10.51 -2.24 10.32
N ILE A 167 11.62 -2.87 9.95
CA ILE A 167 11.62 -3.94 8.94
C ILE A 167 12.19 -5.21 9.54
N VAL A 168 11.50 -6.32 9.35
CA VAL A 168 11.98 -7.67 9.65
C VAL A 168 12.01 -8.47 8.35
N ILE A 169 13.21 -8.88 7.94
CA ILE A 169 13.42 -9.66 6.71
C ILE A 169 13.93 -11.04 7.09
N VAL A 170 13.26 -12.07 6.60
CA VAL A 170 13.74 -13.44 6.59
C VAL A 170 14.23 -13.76 5.18
N SER A 171 15.50 -14.14 5.04
CA SER A 171 16.07 -14.49 3.74
C SER A 171 17.14 -15.56 3.88
N PRO A 172 17.20 -16.55 2.97
CA PRO A 172 18.24 -17.57 2.94
C PRO A 172 19.58 -17.01 2.44
N VAL A 173 19.58 -15.83 1.80
CA VAL A 173 20.79 -15.18 1.31
C VAL A 173 21.30 -14.22 2.38
N SER A 174 22.57 -14.40 2.79
CA SER A 174 23.24 -13.45 3.67
C SER A 174 23.36 -12.09 2.97
N TYR A 175 22.49 -11.15 3.30
CA TYR A 175 22.61 -9.76 2.86
C TYR A 175 23.78 -9.07 3.59
N THR A 176 25.02 -9.46 3.23
CA THR A 176 26.24 -8.86 3.81
C THR A 176 26.43 -7.40 3.38
N HIS A 177 25.59 -6.87 2.51
CA HIS A 177 25.65 -5.50 2.01
C HIS A 177 24.50 -4.58 2.46
N LEU A 178 23.45 -5.12 3.09
CA LEU A 178 22.44 -4.30 3.77
C LEU A 178 22.98 -3.81 5.11
N THR A 179 23.81 -2.77 5.07
CA THR A 179 23.99 -1.93 6.26
C THR A 179 22.71 -1.09 6.40
N LEU A 180 21.64 -1.68 6.93
CA LEU A 180 20.54 -0.92 7.48
C LEU A 180 21.13 0.00 8.55
N PRO A 181 20.75 1.28 8.62
CA PRO A 181 21.16 2.11 9.74
C PRO A 181 20.66 1.43 11.01
N THR A 182 21.61 0.91 11.82
CA THR A 182 21.36 0.28 13.11
C THR A 182 20.88 1.34 14.10
N SER A 183 19.63 1.73 13.97
CA SER A 183 18.90 2.39 15.03
C SER A 183 17.88 1.37 15.52
N TYR A 184 18.21 0.79 16.69
CA TYR A 184 17.38 -0.16 17.45
C TYR A 184 17.56 -1.65 17.13
N ALA A 185 18.70 -2.19 17.54
CA ALA A 185 18.75 -3.54 18.10
C ALA A 185 18.50 -3.41 19.61
N VAL A 186 17.39 -3.93 20.09
CA VAL A 186 17.20 -4.31 21.48
C VAL A 186 16.86 -5.78 21.49
#